data_fe00cc398002dab77022bf64bbf6cfc5
#
_entry.id   fe00cc398002dab77022bf64bbf6cfc5
#
_cell.length_a   1.000
_cell.length_b   1.000
_cell.length_c   1.000
_cell.angle_alpha   90.00
_cell.angle_beta   90.00
_cell.angle_gamma   90.00
#
_symmetry.space_group_name_H-M   'P 1'
#
loop_
_entity.id
_entity.type
_entity.pdbx_description
1 polymer ?
#
loop_
_entity_poly.entity_id
_entity_poly.type
_entity_poly.pdbx_seq_one_letter_code
_entity_poly.pdbx_strand_id
1 'polypeptide(L)'
;RCSVFCPYGIDQAEITMIGRELLNLVGCNINWVLEPAANCFRTGNHLGIQPGGIKDMLEFMADDIEDRTGVRVDVPLNKKGADILFITPSADYFADPGTYTCMGYMMLFHEIGLNYTFSTYASEGGNFGLFTSHDMIKRLNAKIYAEAKRLGVKWILGGECGHMWRVIHQYMDTMNGPADFLMEPVSPITGTRFENARATKMVHITEFTADLIANGKLKLDPRKNDHIRLTFHDSCNPARAMGLFEEPRYIIKNACNHFFEMAEDTIREKTFCCGAGAGLGNDENMEMRMRGGMPRAMAVRDVVKKHGVNRLGCICAIDRATLTTLMDYWVPGVSVMGVHELLANALIMTGEKKRTTDLRGDEISE
;
A
#
# COMPACT_ATOMS: atom_id res chain seq x y z
N ARG A 1 6.50 4.13 18.07
CA ARG A 1 5.82 4.01 19.38
C ARG A 1 6.23 5.11 20.39
N CYS A 2 7.44 5.63 20.35
CA CYS A 2 7.93 6.60 21.36
C CYS A 2 7.00 7.83 21.48
N SER A 3 6.56 8.42 20.37
CA SER A 3 5.63 9.58 20.38
C SER A 3 4.29 9.21 21.03
N VAL A 4 3.73 8.01 20.75
CA VAL A 4 2.42 7.55 21.29
C VAL A 4 2.47 7.32 22.80
N PHE A 5 3.60 6.85 23.31
CA PHE A 5 3.75 6.52 24.74
C PHE A 5 4.49 7.60 25.53
N CYS A 6 4.84 8.72 24.89
CA CYS A 6 5.52 9.82 25.59
C CYS A 6 4.53 10.56 26.51
N PRO A 7 4.74 10.57 27.85
CA PRO A 7 3.81 11.23 28.77
C PRO A 7 3.85 12.77 28.64
N TYR A 8 4.86 13.30 27.96
CA TYR A 8 5.04 14.74 27.72
C TYR A 8 4.56 15.20 26.32
N GLY A 9 4.01 14.29 25.51
CA GLY A 9 3.54 14.62 24.14
C GLY A 9 4.66 14.98 23.14
N ILE A 10 5.91 14.59 23.41
CA ILE A 10 7.05 14.89 22.52
C ILE A 10 6.95 14.03 21.25
N ASP A 11 6.96 14.67 20.09
CA ASP A 11 7.05 13.97 18.82
C ASP A 11 8.49 13.54 18.49
N GLN A 12 8.81 12.30 18.84
CA GLN A 12 10.10 11.68 18.57
C GLN A 12 10.36 11.48 17.07
N ALA A 13 9.31 11.41 16.25
CA ALA A 13 9.45 11.25 14.81
C ALA A 13 9.97 12.55 14.17
N GLU A 14 9.45 13.70 14.61
CA GLU A 14 9.92 15.01 14.14
C GLU A 14 11.37 15.31 14.57
N ILE A 15 11.72 15.00 15.82
CA ILE A 15 13.12 15.13 16.29
C ILE A 15 14.06 14.29 15.41
N THR A 16 13.64 13.05 15.08
CA THR A 16 14.44 12.17 14.21
C THR A 16 14.56 12.74 12.80
N MET A 17 13.49 13.34 12.27
CA MET A 17 13.50 13.96 10.95
C MET A 17 14.46 15.15 10.89
N ILE A 18 14.45 16.03 11.90
CA ILE A 18 15.40 17.15 12.02
C ILE A 18 16.84 16.62 12.10
N GLY A 19 17.08 15.55 12.87
CA GLY A 19 18.40 14.92 12.92
C GLY A 19 18.89 14.42 11.56
N ARG A 20 18.01 13.83 10.76
CA ARG A 20 18.33 13.40 9.38
C ARG A 20 18.65 14.58 8.48
N GLU A 21 17.89 15.67 8.57
CA GLU A 21 18.16 16.89 7.81
C GLU A 21 19.54 17.46 8.13
N LEU A 22 19.91 17.52 9.41
CA LEU A 22 21.25 17.97 9.82
C LEU A 22 22.35 17.07 9.25
N LEU A 23 22.18 15.75 9.30
CA LEU A 23 23.12 14.80 8.70
C LEU A 23 23.21 14.97 7.19
N ASN A 24 22.08 15.17 6.52
CA ASN A 24 22.05 15.44 5.08
C ASN A 24 22.80 16.72 4.70
N LEU A 25 22.63 17.80 5.48
CA LEU A 25 23.31 19.08 5.25
C LEU A 25 24.84 18.99 5.37
N VAL A 26 25.36 18.10 6.21
CA VAL A 26 26.81 17.88 6.37
C VAL A 26 27.32 16.72 5.47
N GLY A 27 26.51 16.24 4.54
CA GLY A 27 26.90 15.19 3.59
C GLY A 27 26.94 13.76 4.17
N CYS A 28 26.44 13.55 5.39
CA CYS A 28 26.33 12.23 6.01
C CYS A 28 25.05 11.52 5.54
N ASN A 29 25.01 11.16 4.27
CA ASN A 29 23.87 10.47 3.66
C ASN A 29 24.11 8.97 3.57
N ILE A 30 23.01 8.23 3.55
CA ILE A 30 23.02 6.78 3.30
C ILE A 30 22.82 6.57 1.80
N ASN A 31 23.85 6.11 1.09
CA ASN A 31 23.87 6.01 -0.39
C ASN A 31 22.69 5.20 -0.96
N TRP A 32 22.32 4.10 -0.34
CA TRP A 32 21.22 3.26 -0.79
C TRP A 32 19.82 3.90 -0.62
N VAL A 33 19.69 5.04 0.07
CA VAL A 33 18.48 5.87 0.07
C VAL A 33 18.52 6.89 -1.07
N LEU A 34 19.70 7.39 -1.40
CA LEU A 34 19.86 8.42 -2.43
C LEU A 34 19.60 7.87 -3.83
N GLU A 35 20.01 6.64 -4.11
CA GLU A 35 19.78 6.02 -5.43
C GLU A 35 18.30 5.84 -5.77
N PRO A 36 17.44 5.24 -4.90
CA PRO A 36 16.00 5.21 -5.11
C PRO A 36 15.38 6.60 -5.31
N ALA A 37 15.80 7.61 -4.54
CA ALA A 37 15.34 8.97 -4.72
C ALA A 37 15.74 9.54 -6.08
N ALA A 38 16.99 9.33 -6.52
CA ALA A 38 17.46 9.71 -7.84
C ALA A 38 16.68 8.99 -8.96
N ASN A 39 16.35 7.72 -8.79
CA ASN A 39 15.52 6.96 -9.70
C ASN A 39 14.11 7.58 -9.82
N CYS A 40 13.48 7.95 -8.70
CA CYS A 40 12.19 8.65 -8.72
C CYS A 40 12.27 9.96 -9.52
N PHE A 41 13.38 10.68 -9.48
CA PHE A 41 13.57 11.87 -10.32
C PHE A 41 13.73 11.54 -11.80
N ARG A 42 14.46 10.47 -12.14
CA ARG A 42 14.76 10.08 -13.53
C ARG A 42 13.60 9.39 -14.21
N THR A 43 12.97 8.43 -13.54
CA THR A 43 11.99 7.51 -14.14
C THR A 43 10.59 7.57 -13.51
N GLY A 44 10.42 8.29 -12.39
CA GLY A 44 9.16 8.35 -11.65
C GLY A 44 8.93 7.18 -10.68
N ASN A 45 9.91 6.27 -10.55
CA ASN A 45 9.82 5.12 -9.65
C ASN A 45 11.19 4.79 -9.03
N HIS A 46 11.19 4.20 -7.83
CA HIS A 46 12.44 3.97 -7.09
C HIS A 46 13.32 2.86 -7.68
N LEU A 47 12.74 1.94 -8.43
CA LEU A 47 13.47 0.85 -9.09
C LEU A 47 14.22 1.31 -10.35
N GLY A 48 13.95 2.52 -10.85
CA GLY A 48 14.56 3.03 -12.07
C GLY A 48 14.03 2.39 -13.34
N ILE A 49 12.87 1.73 -13.28
CA ILE A 49 12.25 1.04 -14.41
C ILE A 49 11.80 2.04 -15.47
N GLN A 50 12.11 1.74 -16.72
CA GLN A 50 11.67 2.54 -17.86
C GLN A 50 10.19 2.32 -18.17
N PRO A 51 9.52 3.28 -18.83
CA PRO A 51 8.09 3.19 -19.16
C PRO A 51 7.66 1.90 -19.86
N GLY A 52 8.49 1.35 -20.75
CA GLY A 52 8.23 0.09 -21.44
C GLY A 52 8.12 -1.09 -20.46
N GLY A 53 9.06 -1.20 -19.52
CA GLY A 53 9.04 -2.30 -18.52
C GLY A 53 7.83 -2.25 -17.60
N ILE A 54 7.35 -1.04 -17.22
CA ILE A 54 6.10 -0.91 -16.46
C ILE A 54 4.91 -1.39 -17.28
N LYS A 55 4.85 -0.98 -18.56
CA LYS A 55 3.78 -1.39 -19.47
C LYS A 55 3.75 -2.91 -19.63
N ASP A 56 4.89 -3.51 -19.96
CA ASP A 56 5.00 -4.95 -20.20
C ASP A 56 4.59 -5.77 -18.97
N MET A 57 4.95 -5.31 -17.77
CA MET A 57 4.61 -5.99 -16.53
C MET A 57 3.11 -5.88 -16.19
N LEU A 58 2.50 -4.73 -16.42
CA LEU A 58 1.06 -4.56 -16.20
C LEU A 58 0.24 -5.36 -17.24
N GLU A 59 0.70 -5.45 -18.49
CA GLU A 59 0.10 -6.31 -19.51
C GLU A 59 0.23 -7.79 -19.12
N PHE A 60 1.41 -8.24 -18.63
CA PHE A 60 1.60 -9.59 -18.12
C PHE A 60 0.63 -9.91 -16.97
N MET A 61 0.42 -9.00 -16.03
CA MET A 61 -0.57 -9.19 -14.96
C MET A 61 -2.01 -9.29 -15.50
N ALA A 62 -2.35 -8.51 -16.53
CA ALA A 62 -3.66 -8.59 -17.17
C ALA A 62 -3.87 -9.93 -17.88
N ASP A 63 -2.83 -10.47 -18.52
CA ASP A 63 -2.85 -11.81 -19.12
C ASP A 63 -3.05 -12.89 -18.04
N ASP A 64 -2.32 -12.81 -16.92
CA ASP A 64 -2.47 -13.78 -15.81
C ASP A 64 -3.87 -13.70 -15.16
N ILE A 65 -4.46 -12.51 -15.03
CA ILE A 65 -5.86 -12.37 -14.59
C ILE A 65 -6.82 -13.05 -15.59
N GLU A 66 -6.63 -12.83 -16.88
CA GLU A 66 -7.46 -13.44 -17.94
C GLU A 66 -7.34 -14.97 -17.92
N ASP A 67 -6.14 -15.52 -17.79
CA ASP A 67 -5.90 -16.95 -17.72
C ASP A 67 -6.63 -17.61 -16.53
N ARG A 68 -6.63 -16.94 -15.37
CA ARG A 68 -7.26 -17.42 -14.13
C ARG A 68 -8.77 -17.24 -14.09
N THR A 69 -9.26 -16.11 -14.59
CA THR A 69 -10.67 -15.72 -14.44
C THR A 69 -11.47 -15.86 -15.73
N GLY A 70 -10.83 -15.90 -16.89
CA GLY A 70 -11.44 -15.79 -18.20
C GLY A 70 -11.92 -14.37 -18.53
N VAL A 71 -11.56 -13.37 -17.71
CA VAL A 71 -11.96 -11.97 -17.89
C VAL A 71 -10.74 -11.13 -18.21
N ARG A 72 -10.71 -10.52 -19.38
CA ARG A 72 -9.66 -9.55 -19.77
C ARG A 72 -9.89 -8.23 -19.05
N VAL A 73 -8.88 -7.75 -18.32
CA VAL A 73 -8.91 -6.44 -17.66
C VAL A 73 -8.15 -5.41 -18.48
N ASP A 74 -8.66 -4.18 -18.53
CA ASP A 74 -7.98 -3.07 -19.19
C ASP A 74 -6.92 -2.45 -18.27
N VAL A 75 -5.78 -2.06 -18.86
CA VAL A 75 -4.69 -1.38 -18.17
C VAL A 75 -4.46 -0.01 -18.79
N PRO A 76 -5.23 1.02 -18.37
CA PRO A 76 -5.06 2.36 -18.92
C PRO A 76 -3.76 3.01 -18.41
N LEU A 77 -2.84 3.30 -19.36
CA LEU A 77 -1.56 3.94 -19.09
C LEU A 77 -1.52 5.36 -19.65
N ASN A 78 -1.15 6.32 -18.81
CA ASN A 78 -0.96 7.72 -19.20
C ASN A 78 -2.18 8.34 -19.92
N LYS A 79 -3.39 7.83 -19.62
CA LYS A 79 -4.65 8.28 -20.25
C LYS A 79 -5.00 9.68 -19.78
N LYS A 80 -5.04 10.63 -20.71
CA LYS A 80 -5.48 12.00 -20.44
C LYS A 80 -6.99 12.04 -20.21
N GLY A 81 -7.43 12.86 -19.24
CA GLY A 81 -8.84 13.04 -18.93
C GLY A 81 -9.50 11.84 -18.22
N ALA A 82 -8.71 10.93 -17.68
CA ALA A 82 -9.23 9.95 -16.72
C ALA A 82 -9.75 10.67 -15.45
N ASP A 83 -10.70 10.08 -14.76
CA ASP A 83 -11.21 10.66 -13.52
C ASP A 83 -10.17 10.59 -12.40
N ILE A 84 -9.40 9.50 -12.35
CA ILE A 84 -8.51 9.17 -11.24
C ILE A 84 -7.11 8.83 -11.76
N LEU A 85 -6.09 9.46 -11.16
CA LEU A 85 -4.72 8.96 -11.24
C LEU A 85 -4.52 7.95 -10.11
N PHE A 86 -4.28 6.68 -10.47
CA PHE A 86 -3.92 5.66 -9.50
C PHE A 86 -2.40 5.57 -9.35
N ILE A 87 -1.93 5.69 -8.11
CA ILE A 87 -0.50 5.63 -7.76
C ILE A 87 -0.29 4.48 -6.79
N THR A 88 0.63 3.57 -7.13
CA THR A 88 1.09 2.51 -6.24
C THR A 88 2.60 2.35 -6.40
N PRO A 89 3.35 1.87 -5.40
CA PRO A 89 4.80 1.76 -5.51
C PRO A 89 5.19 0.75 -6.59
N SER A 90 6.30 1.02 -7.27
CA SER A 90 6.83 0.14 -8.33
C SER A 90 7.15 -1.28 -7.82
N ALA A 91 7.34 -1.47 -6.52
CA ALA A 91 7.44 -2.79 -5.91
C ALA A 91 6.17 -3.64 -6.13
N ASP A 92 4.98 -3.03 -6.23
CA ASP A 92 3.74 -3.75 -6.52
C ASP A 92 3.69 -4.27 -7.98
N TYR A 93 4.54 -3.76 -8.86
CA TYR A 93 4.65 -4.25 -10.22
C TYR A 93 5.67 -5.38 -10.38
N PHE A 94 6.73 -5.43 -9.56
CA PHE A 94 7.91 -6.25 -9.83
C PHE A 94 8.34 -7.17 -8.68
N ALA A 95 7.68 -7.13 -7.53
CA ALA A 95 8.08 -7.91 -6.36
C ALA A 95 6.90 -8.63 -5.72
N ASP A 96 7.05 -9.94 -5.47
CA ASP A 96 6.10 -10.69 -4.65
C ASP A 96 6.20 -10.26 -3.16
N PRO A 97 5.06 -10.20 -2.47
CA PRO A 97 3.69 -10.44 -2.91
C PRO A 97 2.96 -9.20 -3.44
N GLY A 98 3.68 -8.15 -3.83
CA GLY A 98 3.09 -6.89 -4.35
C GLY A 98 2.31 -7.09 -5.65
N THR A 99 2.80 -7.97 -6.55
CA THR A 99 2.17 -8.27 -7.83
C THR A 99 0.73 -8.76 -7.67
N TYR A 100 0.46 -9.66 -6.74
CA TYR A 100 -0.89 -10.13 -6.44
C TYR A 100 -1.80 -9.01 -5.91
N THR A 101 -1.25 -8.10 -5.13
CA THR A 101 -1.97 -6.91 -4.67
C THR A 101 -2.33 -5.99 -5.84
N CYS A 102 -1.40 -5.79 -6.79
CA CYS A 102 -1.64 -5.00 -8.00
C CYS A 102 -2.71 -5.63 -8.89
N MET A 103 -2.66 -6.95 -9.10
CA MET A 103 -3.73 -7.68 -9.79
C MET A 103 -5.08 -7.47 -9.10
N GLY A 104 -5.11 -7.43 -7.77
CA GLY A 104 -6.31 -7.13 -6.99
C GLY A 104 -6.89 -5.75 -7.29
N TYR A 105 -6.05 -4.72 -7.44
CA TYR A 105 -6.53 -3.40 -7.87
C TYR A 105 -7.11 -3.44 -9.29
N MET A 106 -6.42 -4.11 -10.23
CA MET A 106 -6.87 -4.19 -11.62
C MET A 106 -8.21 -4.91 -11.73
N MET A 107 -8.40 -6.01 -11.02
CA MET A 107 -9.67 -6.76 -10.95
C MET A 107 -10.79 -5.89 -10.35
N LEU A 108 -10.53 -5.21 -9.24
CA LEU A 108 -11.48 -4.29 -8.60
C LEU A 108 -11.91 -3.17 -9.55
N PHE A 109 -10.95 -2.49 -10.18
CA PHE A 109 -11.22 -1.35 -11.06
C PHE A 109 -12.00 -1.76 -12.32
N HIS A 110 -11.70 -2.94 -12.86
CA HIS A 110 -12.44 -3.52 -13.97
C HIS A 110 -13.90 -3.78 -13.58
N GLU A 111 -14.13 -4.48 -12.44
CA GLU A 111 -15.48 -4.87 -12.01
C GLU A 111 -16.39 -3.67 -11.77
N ILE A 112 -15.88 -2.58 -11.23
CA ILE A 112 -16.67 -1.36 -10.99
C ILE A 112 -16.69 -0.39 -12.18
N GLY A 113 -16.03 -0.72 -13.29
CA GLY A 113 -15.94 0.15 -14.48
C GLY A 113 -15.27 1.50 -14.19
N LEU A 114 -14.21 1.52 -13.37
CA LEU A 114 -13.55 2.75 -12.95
C LEU A 114 -12.84 3.44 -14.11
N ASN A 115 -13.08 4.74 -14.32
CA ASN A 115 -12.32 5.54 -15.27
C ASN A 115 -11.04 6.07 -14.61
N TYR A 116 -9.97 5.31 -14.68
CA TYR A 116 -8.68 5.62 -14.06
C TYR A 116 -7.52 5.53 -15.05
N THR A 117 -6.33 5.87 -14.58
CA THR A 117 -5.09 5.63 -15.30
C THR A 117 -3.93 5.37 -14.34
N PHE A 118 -3.06 4.42 -14.69
CA PHE A 118 -1.69 4.39 -14.17
C PHE A 118 -0.85 5.46 -14.86
N SER A 119 0.28 5.82 -14.24
CA SER A 119 1.33 6.61 -14.89
C SER A 119 2.63 5.83 -14.96
N THR A 120 3.30 5.90 -16.10
CA THR A 120 4.67 5.39 -16.26
C THR A 120 5.73 6.42 -15.82
N TYR A 121 5.31 7.62 -15.38
CA TYR A 121 6.20 8.72 -14.98
C TYR A 121 6.11 9.09 -13.49
N ALA A 122 5.10 8.59 -12.78
CA ALA A 122 4.94 8.80 -11.35
C ALA A 122 4.16 7.64 -10.72
N SER A 123 4.87 6.71 -10.09
CA SER A 123 4.28 5.63 -9.30
C SER A 123 4.47 5.85 -7.80
N GLU A 124 5.49 6.60 -7.42
CA GLU A 124 5.85 6.90 -6.03
C GLU A 124 6.76 8.12 -5.97
N GLY A 125 7.15 8.56 -4.77
CA GLY A 125 8.03 9.74 -4.68
C GLY A 125 8.40 10.14 -3.27
N GLY A 126 7.69 11.08 -2.70
CA GLY A 126 8.04 11.78 -1.47
C GLY A 126 8.39 10.92 -0.25
N ASN A 127 7.96 9.64 -0.25
CA ASN A 127 8.33 8.67 0.79
C ASN A 127 9.85 8.54 0.99
N PHE A 128 10.68 8.70 -0.07
CA PHE A 128 12.13 8.69 0.06
C PHE A 128 12.68 9.95 0.75
N GLY A 129 11.94 11.05 0.69
CA GLY A 129 12.24 12.26 1.44
C GLY A 129 12.17 12.07 2.97
N LEU A 130 11.31 11.17 3.47
CA LEU A 130 11.27 10.83 4.90
C LEU A 130 12.59 10.28 5.44
N PHE A 131 13.48 9.83 4.57
CA PHE A 131 14.79 9.29 4.94
C PHE A 131 15.92 10.31 4.85
N THR A 132 15.65 11.49 4.28
CA THR A 132 16.63 12.52 4.00
C THR A 132 16.23 13.90 4.54
N SER A 133 15.22 14.56 3.94
CA SER A 133 14.84 15.94 4.27
C SER A 133 13.42 16.30 3.82
N HIS A 134 12.85 17.33 4.42
CA HIS A 134 11.59 17.91 4.00
C HIS A 134 11.67 18.51 2.57
N ASP A 135 12.82 19.08 2.19
CA ASP A 135 13.02 19.56 0.81
C ASP A 135 12.92 18.42 -0.20
N MET A 136 13.48 17.25 0.12
CA MET A 136 13.36 16.06 -0.74
C MET A 136 11.89 15.58 -0.84
N ILE A 137 11.14 15.58 0.27
CA ILE A 137 9.70 15.29 0.26
C ILE A 137 8.99 16.23 -0.71
N LYS A 138 9.18 17.54 -0.54
CA LYS A 138 8.57 18.58 -1.36
C LYS A 138 8.85 18.39 -2.85
N ARG A 139 10.11 18.18 -3.20
CA ARG A 139 10.55 18.03 -4.60
C ARG A 139 9.99 16.76 -5.25
N LEU A 140 9.95 15.66 -4.54
CA LEU A 140 9.40 14.39 -5.05
C LEU A 140 7.87 14.45 -5.16
N ASN A 141 7.19 15.01 -4.17
CA ASN A 141 5.73 15.21 -4.23
C ASN A 141 5.31 16.14 -5.37
N ALA A 142 6.09 17.16 -5.67
CA ALA A 142 5.82 18.07 -6.79
C ALA A 142 5.69 17.33 -8.14
N LYS A 143 6.41 16.21 -8.33
CA LYS A 143 6.30 15.38 -9.54
C LYS A 143 4.94 14.71 -9.67
N ILE A 144 4.38 14.27 -8.56
CA ILE A 144 3.04 13.63 -8.54
C ILE A 144 1.98 14.65 -8.94
N TYR A 145 2.03 15.87 -8.37
CA TYR A 145 1.12 16.94 -8.76
C TYR A 145 1.30 17.36 -10.22
N ALA A 146 2.53 17.47 -10.69
CA ALA A 146 2.81 17.78 -12.09
C ALA A 146 2.22 16.71 -13.03
N GLU A 147 2.31 15.45 -12.66
CA GLU A 147 1.76 14.35 -13.45
C GLU A 147 0.23 14.34 -13.42
N ALA A 148 -0.40 14.53 -12.26
CA ALA A 148 -1.85 14.66 -12.14
C ALA A 148 -2.38 15.82 -13.01
N LYS A 149 -1.68 16.97 -13.00
CA LYS A 149 -1.99 18.13 -13.84
C LYS A 149 -1.80 17.82 -15.33
N ARG A 150 -0.71 17.14 -15.70
CA ARG A 150 -0.40 16.75 -17.10
C ARG A 150 -1.48 15.84 -17.69
N LEU A 151 -1.99 14.91 -16.87
CA LEU A 151 -3.02 13.97 -17.27
C LEU A 151 -4.43 14.56 -17.20
N GLY A 152 -4.63 15.65 -16.45
CA GLY A 152 -5.92 16.32 -16.31
C GLY A 152 -6.93 15.47 -15.54
N VAL A 153 -6.47 14.74 -14.53
CA VAL A 153 -7.31 13.90 -13.66
C VAL A 153 -8.06 14.75 -12.65
N LYS A 154 -9.12 14.21 -12.07
CA LYS A 154 -9.93 14.91 -11.05
C LYS A 154 -9.29 14.83 -9.66
N TRP A 155 -8.82 13.67 -9.24
CA TRP A 155 -8.15 13.43 -7.97
C TRP A 155 -7.24 12.19 -8.03
N ILE A 156 -6.56 11.86 -6.91
CA ILE A 156 -5.53 10.82 -6.83
C ILE A 156 -6.01 9.70 -5.91
N LEU A 157 -5.85 8.44 -6.36
CA LEU A 157 -6.07 7.25 -5.56
C LEU A 157 -4.74 6.57 -5.26
N GLY A 158 -4.42 6.35 -4.00
CA GLY A 158 -3.19 5.70 -3.56
C GLY A 158 -3.40 4.23 -3.21
N GLY A 159 -2.56 3.35 -3.76
CA GLY A 159 -2.51 1.94 -3.44
C GLY A 159 -1.97 1.66 -2.03
N GLU A 160 -1.75 0.39 -1.71
CA GLU A 160 -1.26 -0.06 -0.39
C GLU A 160 0.22 0.27 -0.17
N CYS A 161 0.53 1.55 -0.07
CA CYS A 161 1.84 2.05 0.36
C CYS A 161 1.66 3.10 1.45
N GLY A 162 1.82 2.68 2.70
CA GLY A 162 1.61 3.57 3.84
C GLY A 162 2.56 4.77 3.87
N HIS A 163 3.82 4.60 3.46
CA HIS A 163 4.78 5.70 3.39
C HIS A 163 4.38 6.73 2.33
N MET A 164 4.08 6.30 1.12
CA MET A 164 3.68 7.17 0.02
C MET A 164 2.39 7.94 0.39
N TRP A 165 1.35 7.21 0.83
CA TRP A 165 0.09 7.83 1.19
C TRP A 165 0.25 8.86 2.32
N ARG A 166 0.97 8.50 3.40
CA ARG A 166 1.23 9.43 4.51
C ARG A 166 1.89 10.72 4.02
N VAL A 167 2.95 10.61 3.22
CA VAL A 167 3.73 11.77 2.77
C VAL A 167 2.89 12.68 1.89
N ILE A 168 2.08 12.14 1.00
CA ILE A 168 1.18 12.93 0.18
C ILE A 168 0.07 13.52 1.05
N HIS A 169 -0.60 12.70 1.84
CA HIS A 169 -1.73 13.11 2.66
C HIS A 169 -1.38 14.11 3.76
N GLN A 170 -0.18 14.01 4.34
CA GLN A 170 0.25 14.88 5.43
C GLN A 170 0.93 16.17 4.94
N TYR A 171 1.69 16.13 3.84
CA TYR A 171 2.62 17.21 3.50
C TYR A 171 2.35 17.88 2.15
N MET A 172 1.58 17.29 1.25
CA MET A 172 1.54 17.74 -0.13
C MET A 172 0.92 19.13 -0.29
N ASP A 173 -0.19 19.42 0.38
CA ASP A 173 -0.85 20.73 0.32
C ASP A 173 -0.03 21.81 1.02
N THR A 174 0.57 21.51 2.17
CA THR A 174 1.36 22.46 2.96
C THR A 174 2.72 22.76 2.33
N MET A 175 3.38 21.77 1.73
CA MET A 175 4.70 21.93 1.12
C MET A 175 4.67 22.38 -0.34
N ASN A 176 3.68 21.91 -1.11
CA ASN A 176 3.60 22.15 -2.55
C ASN A 176 2.50 23.14 -2.94
N GLY A 177 1.79 23.65 -1.96
CA GLY A 177 0.65 24.55 -2.14
C GLY A 177 -0.66 23.81 -2.43
N PRO A 178 -1.79 24.53 -2.42
CA PRO A 178 -3.09 23.92 -2.60
C PRO A 178 -3.21 23.28 -3.99
N ALA A 179 -3.89 22.12 -4.04
CA ALA A 179 -4.14 21.40 -5.27
C ALA A 179 -5.44 21.86 -5.96
N ASP A 180 -5.60 23.16 -6.17
CA ASP A 180 -6.83 23.75 -6.73
C ASP A 180 -7.13 23.33 -8.17
N PHE A 181 -6.16 22.74 -8.85
CA PHE A 181 -6.33 22.14 -10.17
C PHE A 181 -6.95 20.74 -10.12
N LEU A 182 -7.09 20.15 -8.93
CA LEU A 182 -7.80 18.90 -8.66
C LEU A 182 -9.15 19.18 -8.01
N MET A 183 -10.11 18.31 -8.24
CA MET A 183 -11.45 18.39 -7.67
C MET A 183 -11.48 17.80 -6.25
N GLU A 184 -12.51 18.08 -5.50
CA GLU A 184 -12.78 17.36 -4.24
C GLU A 184 -12.96 15.86 -4.55
N PRO A 185 -12.32 14.96 -3.77
CA PRO A 185 -12.47 13.53 -3.99
C PRO A 185 -13.88 13.06 -3.69
N VAL A 186 -14.58 12.69 -4.74
CA VAL A 186 -15.92 12.10 -4.68
C VAL A 186 -15.87 10.79 -5.44
N SER A 187 -16.35 9.72 -4.84
CA SER A 187 -16.43 8.42 -5.49
C SER A 187 -17.34 8.51 -6.74
N PRO A 188 -16.84 8.20 -7.93
CA PRO A 188 -17.66 8.20 -9.13
C PRO A 188 -18.69 7.05 -9.16
N ILE A 189 -18.58 6.09 -8.24
CA ILE A 189 -19.43 4.90 -8.17
C ILE A 189 -20.54 5.04 -7.12
N THR A 190 -20.22 5.63 -5.96
CA THR A 190 -21.15 5.72 -4.81
C THR A 190 -21.63 7.14 -4.56
N GLY A 191 -20.91 8.15 -5.03
CA GLY A 191 -21.16 9.56 -4.71
C GLY A 191 -20.62 9.99 -3.34
N THR A 192 -19.98 9.12 -2.60
CA THR A 192 -19.38 9.43 -1.29
C THR A 192 -18.27 10.47 -1.41
N ARG A 193 -18.27 11.47 -0.55
CA ARG A 193 -17.20 12.46 -0.42
C ARG A 193 -16.18 11.99 0.61
N PHE A 194 -14.90 12.01 0.24
CA PHE A 194 -13.80 11.64 1.13
C PHE A 194 -13.25 12.89 1.83
N GLU A 195 -13.88 13.27 2.95
CA GLU A 195 -13.61 14.54 3.64
C GLU A 195 -12.16 14.67 4.14
N ASN A 196 -11.56 13.57 4.60
CA ASN A 196 -10.15 13.52 5.03
C ASN A 196 -9.15 13.79 3.89
N ALA A 197 -9.54 13.55 2.65
CA ALA A 197 -8.72 13.80 1.46
C ALA A 197 -9.00 15.15 0.78
N ARG A 198 -9.82 16.00 1.40
CA ARG A 198 -10.28 17.28 0.80
C ARG A 198 -9.15 18.24 0.46
N ALA A 199 -8.14 18.34 1.33
CA ALA A 199 -6.98 19.23 1.10
C ALA A 199 -6.01 18.64 0.08
N THR A 200 -5.56 17.41 0.28
CA THR A 200 -4.50 16.78 -0.50
C THR A 200 -4.97 16.13 -1.80
N LYS A 201 -6.29 15.94 -1.96
CA LYS A 201 -6.91 15.31 -3.12
C LYS A 201 -6.47 13.87 -3.36
N MET A 202 -5.98 13.18 -2.32
CA MET A 202 -5.56 11.79 -2.39
C MET A 202 -6.30 10.93 -1.36
N VAL A 203 -7.00 9.92 -1.86
CA VAL A 203 -7.73 8.90 -1.07
C VAL A 203 -6.88 7.64 -0.99
N HIS A 204 -6.91 6.94 0.14
CA HIS A 204 -6.30 5.60 0.23
C HIS A 204 -7.22 4.55 -0.39
N ILE A 205 -6.63 3.56 -1.08
CA ILE A 205 -7.41 2.50 -1.75
C ILE A 205 -8.32 1.74 -0.77
N THR A 206 -7.93 1.57 0.50
CA THR A 206 -8.78 0.91 1.49
C THR A 206 -10.00 1.73 1.89
N GLU A 207 -9.90 3.07 1.93
CA GLU A 207 -11.05 3.95 2.15
C GLU A 207 -12.05 3.83 1.00
N PHE A 208 -11.53 3.88 -0.24
CA PHE A 208 -12.33 3.73 -1.44
C PHE A 208 -13.02 2.36 -1.52
N THR A 209 -12.29 1.30 -1.23
CA THR A 209 -12.82 -0.07 -1.27
C THR A 209 -13.82 -0.34 -0.15
N ALA A 210 -13.58 0.16 1.06
CA ALA A 210 -14.53 0.06 2.17
C ALA A 210 -15.85 0.78 1.83
N ASP A 211 -15.78 1.94 1.19
CA ASP A 211 -16.95 2.66 0.69
C ASP A 211 -17.74 1.83 -0.36
N LEU A 212 -17.06 1.21 -1.30
CA LEU A 212 -17.70 0.34 -2.30
C LEU A 212 -18.44 -0.84 -1.65
N ILE A 213 -17.82 -1.50 -0.68
CA ILE A 213 -18.42 -2.61 0.05
C ILE A 213 -19.64 -2.13 0.85
N ALA A 214 -19.50 -1.04 1.59
CA ALA A 214 -20.57 -0.47 2.41
C ALA A 214 -21.81 -0.08 1.58
N ASN A 215 -21.60 0.33 0.34
CA ASN A 215 -22.66 0.69 -0.61
C ASN A 215 -23.11 -0.48 -1.52
N GLY A 216 -22.68 -1.72 -1.23
CA GLY A 216 -23.10 -2.92 -1.97
C GLY A 216 -22.67 -2.94 -3.44
N LYS A 217 -21.54 -2.30 -3.78
CA LYS A 217 -21.04 -2.20 -5.16
C LYS A 217 -20.16 -3.38 -5.56
N LEU A 218 -19.77 -4.23 -4.61
CA LEU A 218 -18.95 -5.42 -4.84
C LEU A 218 -19.70 -6.68 -4.44
N LYS A 219 -19.56 -7.72 -5.24
CA LYS A 219 -19.99 -9.06 -4.89
C LYS A 219 -18.78 -9.84 -4.41
N LEU A 220 -18.80 -10.25 -3.14
CA LEU A 220 -17.71 -10.98 -2.50
C LEU A 220 -18.21 -12.35 -2.02
N ASP A 221 -17.39 -13.38 -2.22
CA ASP A 221 -17.60 -14.70 -1.61
C ASP A 221 -16.41 -15.00 -0.68
N PRO A 222 -16.54 -14.75 0.63
CA PRO A 222 -15.46 -14.97 1.58
C PRO A 222 -15.04 -16.43 1.71
N ARG A 223 -15.88 -17.40 1.27
CA ARG A 223 -15.55 -18.85 1.29
C ARG A 223 -14.36 -19.17 0.39
N LYS A 224 -14.14 -18.39 -0.67
CA LYS A 224 -12.95 -18.54 -1.53
C LYS A 224 -11.63 -18.34 -0.76
N ASN A 225 -11.67 -17.76 0.44
CA ASN A 225 -10.52 -17.58 1.34
C ASN A 225 -10.60 -18.49 2.58
N ASP A 226 -11.41 -19.57 2.61
CA ASP A 226 -11.53 -20.41 3.80
C ASP A 226 -10.25 -21.20 4.15
N HIS A 227 -9.34 -21.39 3.18
CA HIS A 227 -8.01 -21.94 3.39
C HIS A 227 -7.06 -20.93 4.08
N ILE A 228 -7.43 -19.65 4.16
CA ILE A 228 -6.69 -18.56 4.76
C ILE A 228 -7.18 -18.30 6.19
N ARG A 229 -6.27 -18.43 7.15
CA ARG A 229 -6.46 -18.01 8.55
C ARG A 229 -5.61 -16.77 8.79
N LEU A 230 -6.24 -15.60 8.72
CA LEU A 230 -5.58 -14.31 8.63
C LEU A 230 -5.41 -13.64 9.99
N THR A 231 -4.27 -13.01 10.22
CA THR A 231 -4.11 -11.88 11.16
C THR A 231 -3.65 -10.65 10.40
N PHE A 232 -3.73 -9.46 11.03
CA PHE A 232 -3.46 -8.19 10.34
C PHE A 232 -2.39 -7.38 11.05
N HIS A 233 -1.41 -6.90 10.29
CA HIS A 233 -0.41 -5.94 10.74
C HIS A 233 -0.85 -4.52 10.41
N ASP A 234 -1.14 -3.73 11.42
CA ASP A 234 -1.34 -2.29 11.28
C ASP A 234 -0.03 -1.62 10.87
N SER A 235 0.08 -1.27 9.61
CA SER A 235 1.26 -0.60 9.05
C SER A 235 1.44 0.77 9.71
N CYS A 236 2.66 1.08 10.20
CA CYS A 236 2.87 2.21 11.10
C CYS A 236 2.52 3.59 10.50
N ASN A 237 2.71 3.79 9.21
CA ASN A 237 2.41 5.07 8.56
C ASN A 237 0.91 5.28 8.35
N PRO A 238 0.13 4.38 7.71
CA PRO A 238 -1.30 4.62 7.55
C PRO A 238 -2.06 4.49 8.87
N ALA A 239 -1.68 3.55 9.73
CA ALA A 239 -2.38 3.33 10.99
C ALA A 239 -1.95 4.35 12.07
N ARG A 240 -0.79 4.14 12.74
CA ARG A 240 -0.38 4.98 13.88
C ARG A 240 -0.27 6.46 13.55
N ALA A 241 0.30 6.81 12.38
CA ALA A 241 0.53 8.20 12.03
C ALA A 241 -0.72 8.89 11.48
N MET A 242 -1.63 8.15 10.82
CA MET A 242 -2.73 8.74 10.05
C MET A 242 -4.12 8.23 10.45
N GLY A 243 -4.22 7.29 11.40
CA GLY A 243 -5.50 6.84 11.97
C GLY A 243 -6.31 5.88 11.09
N LEU A 244 -5.75 5.34 10.02
CA LEU A 244 -6.42 4.41 9.12
C LEU A 244 -6.43 3.01 9.75
N PHE A 245 -7.44 2.69 10.56
CA PHE A 245 -7.52 1.47 11.35
C PHE A 245 -8.63 0.52 10.92
N GLU A 246 -9.80 1.06 10.62
CA GLU A 246 -11.02 0.25 10.49
C GLU A 246 -11.33 -0.13 9.04
N GLU A 247 -10.93 0.67 8.07
CA GLU A 247 -11.18 0.43 6.65
C GLU A 247 -10.52 -0.88 6.17
N PRO A 248 -9.23 -1.17 6.47
CA PRO A 248 -8.64 -2.47 6.14
C PRO A 248 -9.37 -3.64 6.82
N ARG A 249 -9.75 -3.47 8.09
CA ARG A 249 -10.48 -4.49 8.85
C ARG A 249 -11.86 -4.75 8.29
N TYR A 250 -12.54 -3.69 7.83
CA TYR A 250 -13.85 -3.81 7.21
C TYR A 250 -13.76 -4.62 5.91
N ILE A 251 -12.75 -4.36 5.08
CA ILE A 251 -12.50 -5.15 3.87
C ILE A 251 -12.21 -6.61 4.22
N ILE A 252 -11.30 -6.86 5.15
CA ILE A 252 -10.90 -8.21 5.59
C ILE A 252 -12.12 -9.02 6.07
N LYS A 253 -12.96 -8.43 6.92
CA LYS A 253 -14.15 -9.10 7.48
C LYS A 253 -15.21 -9.45 6.43
N ASN A 254 -15.24 -8.72 5.30
CA ASN A 254 -16.13 -9.01 4.18
C ASN A 254 -15.50 -9.98 3.15
N ALA A 255 -14.18 -10.14 3.16
CA ALA A 255 -13.46 -10.98 2.20
C ALA A 255 -12.96 -12.31 2.80
N CYS A 256 -12.96 -12.50 4.14
CA CYS A 256 -12.40 -13.67 4.79
C CYS A 256 -13.18 -14.04 6.05
N ASN A 257 -13.53 -15.33 6.18
CA ASN A 257 -14.26 -15.86 7.34
C ASN A 257 -13.39 -16.07 8.57
N HIS A 258 -12.08 -16.23 8.39
CA HIS A 258 -11.14 -16.61 9.44
C HIS A 258 -10.14 -15.50 9.75
N PHE A 259 -10.63 -14.39 10.30
CA PHE A 259 -9.81 -13.25 10.73
C PHE A 259 -9.64 -13.24 12.26
N PHE A 260 -8.39 -13.14 12.72
CA PHE A 260 -8.01 -13.17 14.13
C PHE A 260 -7.12 -11.97 14.47
N GLU A 261 -7.59 -11.10 15.34
CA GLU A 261 -6.80 -9.96 15.82
C GLU A 261 -5.65 -10.43 16.74
N MET A 262 -4.55 -9.72 16.68
CA MET A 262 -3.48 -9.82 17.68
C MET A 262 -3.92 -9.15 19.00
N ALA A 263 -3.08 -9.26 20.05
CA ALA A 263 -3.36 -8.63 21.33
C ALA A 263 -3.54 -7.10 21.19
N GLU A 264 -4.47 -6.53 21.96
CA GLU A 264 -4.90 -5.13 21.87
C GLU A 264 -3.76 -4.12 22.06
N ASP A 265 -2.75 -4.46 22.85
CA ASP A 265 -1.55 -3.65 23.07
C ASP A 265 -0.52 -3.71 21.93
N THR A 266 -0.82 -4.46 20.86
CA THR A 266 0.06 -4.67 19.70
C THR A 266 -0.54 -4.27 18.37
N ILE A 267 -1.76 -3.74 18.35
CA ILE A 267 -2.52 -3.34 17.15
C ILE A 267 -2.81 -1.84 17.13
N ARG A 268 -3.36 -1.35 16.02
CA ARG A 268 -3.74 0.06 15.79
C ARG A 268 -2.58 1.01 16.11
N GLU A 269 -2.81 2.05 16.91
CA GLU A 269 -1.77 3.02 17.30
C GLU A 269 -0.61 2.38 18.08
N LYS A 270 -0.87 1.26 18.78
CA LYS A 270 0.13 0.53 19.56
C LYS A 270 0.94 -0.48 18.74
N THR A 271 0.69 -0.58 17.44
CA THR A 271 1.34 -1.55 16.54
C THR A 271 2.86 -1.61 16.72
N PHE A 272 3.44 -2.81 16.64
CA PHE A 272 4.89 -3.00 16.57
C PHE A 272 5.44 -2.73 15.16
N CYS A 273 6.73 -2.50 15.07
CA CYS A 273 7.40 -2.24 13.79
C CYS A 273 7.59 -3.53 12.97
N CYS A 274 7.54 -3.41 11.65
CA CYS A 274 7.95 -4.48 10.71
C CYS A 274 9.46 -4.74 10.71
N GLY A 275 10.25 -3.80 11.31
CA GLY A 275 11.71 -3.86 11.37
C GLY A 275 12.44 -3.09 10.27
N ALA A 276 11.76 -2.62 9.22
CA ALA A 276 12.46 -2.13 8.02
C ALA A 276 12.11 -0.71 7.56
N GLY A 277 11.25 -0.02 8.28
CA GLY A 277 10.92 1.37 7.93
C GLY A 277 12.13 2.31 7.98
N ALA A 278 11.94 3.52 7.45
CA ALA A 278 12.92 4.60 7.51
C ALA A 278 14.26 4.29 6.83
N GLY A 279 14.19 3.51 5.75
CA GLY A 279 15.37 3.25 4.98
C GLY A 279 16.21 2.05 5.44
N LEU A 280 15.76 1.22 6.36
CA LEU A 280 16.46 0.02 6.82
C LEU A 280 16.18 -1.24 5.97
N GLY A 281 15.43 -1.12 4.88
CA GLY A 281 14.98 -2.24 4.05
C GLY A 281 16.04 -2.84 3.13
N ASN A 282 17.29 -2.94 3.56
CA ASN A 282 18.39 -3.53 2.81
C ASN A 282 19.07 -4.68 3.56
N ASP A 283 19.89 -5.43 2.88
CA ASP A 283 20.57 -6.62 3.42
C ASP A 283 21.64 -6.27 4.46
N GLU A 284 22.32 -5.15 4.31
CA GLU A 284 23.33 -4.67 5.27
C GLU A 284 22.75 -4.46 6.68
N ASN A 285 21.46 -4.17 6.77
CA ASN A 285 20.75 -3.96 8.03
C ASN A 285 19.93 -5.20 8.47
N MET A 286 20.15 -6.37 7.88
CA MET A 286 19.35 -7.57 8.14
C MET A 286 19.26 -7.92 9.63
N GLU A 287 20.39 -7.90 10.35
CA GLU A 287 20.39 -8.21 11.79
C GLU A 287 19.53 -7.20 12.58
N MET A 288 19.67 -5.91 12.30
CA MET A 288 18.89 -4.85 12.94
C MET A 288 17.39 -5.01 12.63
N ARG A 289 17.06 -5.36 11.37
CA ARG A 289 15.68 -5.62 10.93
C ARG A 289 15.07 -6.80 11.69
N MET A 290 15.78 -7.91 11.78
CA MET A 290 15.32 -9.12 12.48
C MET A 290 15.11 -8.87 13.97
N ARG A 291 15.99 -8.13 14.61
CA ARG A 291 15.85 -7.74 16.03
C ARG A 291 14.75 -6.71 16.24
N GLY A 292 14.69 -5.67 15.39
CA GLY A 292 13.69 -4.61 15.48
C GLY A 292 12.27 -5.07 15.20
N GLY A 293 12.11 -6.05 14.30
CA GLY A 293 10.83 -6.68 13.96
C GLY A 293 10.39 -7.80 14.90
N MET A 294 11.30 -8.33 15.73
CA MET A 294 11.02 -9.48 16.61
C MET A 294 9.75 -9.29 17.47
N PRO A 295 9.47 -8.14 18.10
CA PRO A 295 8.25 -7.97 18.88
C PRO A 295 6.98 -8.18 18.04
N ARG A 296 6.99 -7.77 16.75
CA ARG A 296 5.87 -8.03 15.81
C ARG A 296 5.77 -9.51 15.49
N ALA A 297 6.89 -10.16 15.22
CA ALA A 297 6.92 -11.60 14.96
C ALA A 297 6.39 -12.42 16.16
N MET A 298 6.75 -12.03 17.39
CA MET A 298 6.24 -12.70 18.58
C MET A 298 4.73 -12.52 18.75
N ALA A 299 4.19 -11.34 18.49
CA ALA A 299 2.74 -11.11 18.53
C ALA A 299 2.01 -11.97 17.47
N VAL A 300 2.57 -12.12 16.28
CA VAL A 300 2.03 -13.03 15.23
C VAL A 300 2.11 -14.49 15.71
N ARG A 301 3.26 -14.92 16.24
CA ARG A 301 3.44 -16.29 16.77
C ARG A 301 2.42 -16.67 17.83
N ASP A 302 2.02 -15.73 18.69
CA ASP A 302 1.04 -15.99 19.73
C ASP A 302 -0.35 -16.25 19.14
N VAL A 303 -0.73 -15.52 18.08
CA VAL A 303 -1.99 -15.77 17.35
C VAL A 303 -1.92 -17.07 16.55
N VAL A 304 -0.76 -17.40 15.95
CA VAL A 304 -0.53 -18.69 15.28
C VAL A 304 -0.77 -19.85 16.26
N LYS A 305 -0.16 -19.80 17.45
CA LYS A 305 -0.34 -20.85 18.48
C LYS A 305 -1.79 -21.02 18.91
N LYS A 306 -2.53 -19.92 19.00
CA LYS A 306 -3.91 -19.91 19.48
C LYS A 306 -4.93 -20.30 18.40
N HIS A 307 -4.70 -19.87 17.17
CA HIS A 307 -5.70 -19.92 16.10
C HIS A 307 -5.23 -20.58 14.81
N GLY A 308 -3.96 -21.04 14.74
CA GLY A 308 -3.43 -21.67 13.53
C GLY A 308 -3.36 -20.70 12.31
N VAL A 309 -3.06 -19.42 12.55
CA VAL A 309 -2.92 -18.42 11.49
C VAL A 309 -1.82 -18.82 10.52
N ASN A 310 -2.08 -18.70 9.22
CA ASN A 310 -1.14 -19.01 8.14
C ASN A 310 -0.88 -17.82 7.20
N ARG A 311 -1.58 -16.68 7.39
CA ARG A 311 -1.40 -15.46 6.61
C ARG A 311 -1.34 -14.23 7.50
N LEU A 312 -0.42 -13.31 7.15
CA LEU A 312 -0.30 -11.98 7.75
C LEU A 312 -0.65 -10.91 6.70
N GLY A 313 -1.79 -10.27 6.84
CA GLY A 313 -2.21 -9.15 5.98
C GLY A 313 -1.57 -7.84 6.40
N CYS A 314 -1.24 -6.97 5.42
CA CYS A 314 -0.79 -5.60 5.66
C CYS A 314 -1.12 -4.70 4.46
N ILE A 315 -1.09 -3.37 4.68
CA ILE A 315 -1.41 -2.35 3.65
C ILE A 315 -0.20 -1.45 3.34
N CYS A 316 0.99 -2.01 3.30
CA CYS A 316 2.21 -1.25 2.97
C CYS A 316 3.20 -2.13 2.20
N ALA A 317 3.69 -1.65 1.05
CA ALA A 317 4.60 -2.40 0.21
C ALA A 317 5.90 -2.79 0.93
N ILE A 318 6.47 -1.89 1.76
CA ILE A 318 7.68 -2.22 2.53
C ILE A 318 7.38 -3.27 3.60
N ASP A 319 6.18 -3.27 4.18
CA ASP A 319 5.79 -4.31 5.13
C ASP A 319 5.66 -5.67 4.42
N ARG A 320 5.06 -5.72 3.23
CA ARG A 320 4.99 -6.95 2.43
C ARG A 320 6.36 -7.53 2.16
N ALA A 321 7.30 -6.70 1.72
CA ALA A 321 8.66 -7.14 1.44
C ALA A 321 9.42 -7.61 2.69
N THR A 322 9.28 -6.93 3.81
CA THR A 322 10.13 -7.14 4.98
C THR A 322 9.55 -8.08 6.01
N LEU A 323 8.23 -8.12 6.15
CA LEU A 323 7.56 -9.10 7.01
C LEU A 323 7.69 -10.51 6.45
N THR A 324 7.81 -10.70 5.14
CA THR A 324 8.07 -12.01 4.54
C THR A 324 9.34 -12.62 5.14
N THR A 325 10.48 -11.96 5.03
CA THR A 325 11.75 -12.42 5.62
C THR A 325 11.68 -12.56 7.15
N LEU A 326 10.95 -11.65 7.81
CA LEU A 326 10.77 -11.69 9.27
C LEU A 326 9.96 -12.92 9.71
N MET A 327 8.90 -13.26 8.97
CA MET A 327 8.09 -14.45 9.26
C MET A 327 8.86 -15.73 8.98
N ASP A 328 9.55 -15.82 7.85
CA ASP A 328 10.38 -16.99 7.51
C ASP A 328 11.38 -17.32 8.62
N TYR A 329 11.95 -16.30 9.24
CA TYR A 329 12.95 -16.47 10.30
C TYR A 329 12.32 -16.78 11.67
N TRP A 330 11.27 -16.05 12.09
CA TRP A 330 10.74 -16.13 13.47
C TRP A 330 9.47 -16.96 13.62
N VAL A 331 8.67 -17.08 12.55
CA VAL A 331 7.33 -17.71 12.56
C VAL A 331 7.11 -18.45 11.24
N PRO A 332 7.95 -19.46 10.90
CA PRO A 332 7.86 -20.17 9.64
C PRO A 332 6.47 -20.79 9.44
N GLY A 333 5.99 -20.78 8.20
CA GLY A 333 4.66 -21.24 7.82
C GLY A 333 3.59 -20.14 7.78
N VAL A 334 3.96 -18.86 8.08
CA VAL A 334 3.09 -17.70 7.88
C VAL A 334 3.57 -16.90 6.69
N SER A 335 2.81 -16.84 5.62
CA SER A 335 3.12 -15.97 4.48
C SER A 335 2.43 -14.59 4.59
N VAL A 336 3.00 -13.59 3.91
CA VAL A 336 2.53 -12.19 3.97
C VAL A 336 1.72 -11.88 2.73
N MET A 337 0.65 -11.09 2.85
CA MET A 337 -0.23 -10.70 1.74
C MET A 337 -0.74 -9.26 1.87
N GLY A 338 -1.17 -8.68 0.74
CA GLY A 338 -1.94 -7.43 0.71
C GLY A 338 -3.42 -7.65 0.99
N VAL A 339 -4.11 -6.61 1.43
CA VAL A 339 -5.56 -6.66 1.65
C VAL A 339 -6.32 -6.76 0.31
N HIS A 340 -5.81 -6.11 -0.75
CA HIS A 340 -6.44 -6.20 -2.07
C HIS A 340 -6.16 -7.52 -2.80
N GLU A 341 -5.11 -8.24 -2.45
CA GLU A 341 -4.94 -9.64 -2.85
C GLU A 341 -6.04 -10.52 -2.23
N LEU A 342 -6.28 -10.38 -0.93
CA LEU A 342 -7.35 -11.09 -0.23
C LEU A 342 -8.73 -10.75 -0.80
N LEU A 343 -8.97 -9.46 -1.07
CA LEU A 343 -10.20 -8.99 -1.71
C LEU A 343 -10.42 -9.63 -3.08
N ALA A 344 -9.37 -9.67 -3.91
CA ALA A 344 -9.42 -10.20 -5.27
C ALA A 344 -9.77 -11.70 -5.28
N ASN A 345 -9.25 -12.46 -4.33
CA ASN A 345 -9.63 -13.86 -4.18
C ASN A 345 -11.13 -14.02 -3.94
N ALA A 346 -11.71 -13.18 -3.07
CA ALA A 346 -13.13 -13.21 -2.74
C ALA A 346 -14.05 -12.56 -3.80
N LEU A 347 -13.48 -11.69 -4.66
CA LEU A 347 -14.25 -10.93 -5.65
C LEU A 347 -14.88 -11.88 -6.70
N ILE A 348 -16.15 -11.68 -6.98
CA ILE A 348 -16.88 -12.34 -8.08
C ILE A 348 -16.96 -11.33 -9.23
N MET A 349 -16.16 -11.56 -10.26
CA MET A 349 -16.17 -10.69 -11.44
C MET A 349 -17.29 -11.03 -12.40
N THR A 350 -17.85 -10.02 -13.05
CA THR A 350 -18.86 -10.21 -14.10
C THR A 350 -18.26 -10.95 -15.30
N GLY A 351 -18.87 -12.08 -15.68
CA GLY A 351 -18.35 -12.93 -16.77
C GLY A 351 -17.24 -13.91 -16.37
N GLU A 352 -16.86 -13.94 -15.10
CA GLU A 352 -15.84 -14.85 -14.59
C GLU A 352 -16.21 -16.33 -14.79
N LYS A 353 -15.25 -17.12 -15.26
CA LYS A 353 -15.32 -18.58 -15.18
C LYS A 353 -15.11 -19.02 -13.74
N LYS A 354 -15.64 -20.19 -13.37
CA LYS A 354 -15.44 -20.74 -12.03
C LYS A 354 -13.93 -20.89 -11.77
N ARG A 355 -13.39 -20.10 -10.85
CA ARG A 355 -12.00 -20.22 -10.39
C ARG A 355 -11.87 -21.42 -9.44
N THR A 356 -10.78 -22.15 -9.56
CA THR A 356 -10.42 -23.28 -8.68
C THR A 356 -9.25 -22.95 -7.78
N THR A 357 -8.53 -21.88 -8.06
CA THR A 357 -7.36 -21.42 -7.29
C THR A 357 -7.44 -19.93 -6.99
N ASP A 358 -6.80 -19.52 -5.90
CA ASP A 358 -6.56 -18.12 -5.59
C ASP A 358 -5.46 -17.50 -6.49
N LEU A 359 -5.08 -16.24 -6.25
CA LEU A 359 -4.03 -15.56 -7.04
C LEU A 359 -2.63 -16.18 -6.85
N ARG A 360 -2.39 -16.95 -5.81
CA ARG A 360 -1.11 -17.68 -5.59
C ARG A 360 -1.11 -19.09 -6.14
N GLY A 361 -2.28 -19.60 -6.57
CA GLY A 361 -2.44 -20.97 -7.04
C GLY A 361 -2.85 -21.96 -5.94
N ASP A 362 -3.17 -21.48 -4.73
CA ASP A 362 -3.73 -22.32 -3.67
C ASP A 362 -5.18 -22.69 -4.01
N GLU A 363 -5.59 -23.95 -3.76
CA GLU A 363 -6.97 -24.41 -4.02
C GLU A 363 -7.99 -23.63 -3.16
N ILE A 364 -9.04 -23.16 -3.79
CA ILE A 364 -10.15 -22.46 -3.12
C ILE A 364 -11.35 -23.40 -2.93
N SER A 365 -12.10 -23.15 -1.85
CA SER A 365 -13.35 -23.87 -1.58
C SER A 365 -14.40 -23.64 -2.67
N GLU A 366 -15.15 -24.66 -3.05
CA GLU A 366 -16.23 -24.57 -4.02
C GLU A 366 -17.47 -23.83 -3.47
#